data_5dcf2e756639fad52953144ced929a02
#
_entry.id   5dcf2e756639fad52953144ced929a02
#
_cell.length_a   1.000
_cell.length_b   1.000
_cell.length_c   1.000
_cell.angle_alpha   90.00
_cell.angle_beta   90.00
_cell.angle_gamma   90.00
#
_symmetry.space_group_name_H-M   'P 1'
#
loop_
_entity.id
_entity.type
_entity.pdbx_description
1 polymer ?
#
loop_
_entity_poly.entity_id
_entity_poly.type
_entity_poly.pdbx_seq_one_letter_code
_entity_poly.pdbx_strand_id
1 'polypeptide(L)'
;MTPPNGRRTIVIGLDGVPWTALGTLMARGHMPNLAALAARGASSTCLSPICPVSPIAWSGIATGKNPGKHGVFDWTYRKAGTYDLEMVSSACQRGPTIWDLASAAGLKAGVFNVPVTYPPRPVNGFMVTCMLTPSNQVTFTHPPELSPGINELVGGYEFATREVISPGHEQRFIDSVLATLEKRQAALDFLLDRHAIDFGLLVYTESDTIQHKLWPPEGFDAADPAWPSSGVTQIYDRLDLAVGRLVERLGSETNILILSDHGAGEMRGVMYVNRWLMNLGYLRLRRTFTYPLKWFLARTDLLVRGYWLASRLGLGWLGRLVPKSIQHGGATNLVSFADVGWSRTRAYG
;
A
#
# COMPACT_ATOMS: atom_id res chain seq x y z
N MET A 1 19.13 6.62 -26.56
CA MET A 1 18.31 6.14 -27.71
C MET A 1 16.91 6.69 -27.49
N THR A 2 16.31 7.29 -28.51
CA THR A 2 14.88 7.63 -28.48
C THR A 2 14.08 6.32 -28.54
N PRO A 3 12.92 6.20 -27.86
CA PRO A 3 12.08 5.00 -27.99
C PRO A 3 11.81 4.71 -29.47
N PRO A 4 11.68 3.43 -29.89
CA PRO A 4 11.60 3.04 -31.30
C PRO A 4 10.53 3.76 -32.13
N ASN A 5 9.50 4.35 -31.47
CA ASN A 5 8.44 5.16 -32.10
C ASN A 5 8.37 6.59 -31.58
N GLY A 6 9.40 7.08 -30.85
CA GLY A 6 9.43 8.42 -30.28
C GLY A 6 8.43 8.68 -29.15
N ARG A 7 7.59 7.68 -28.77
CA ARG A 7 6.52 7.85 -27.78
C ARG A 7 6.95 7.34 -26.40
N ARG A 8 6.69 8.16 -25.39
CA ARG A 8 6.84 7.79 -23.98
C ARG A 8 5.75 6.79 -23.58
N THR A 9 6.03 5.96 -22.59
CA THR A 9 5.02 5.07 -21.99
C THR A 9 5.01 5.26 -20.48
N ILE A 10 3.88 5.71 -19.95
CA ILE A 10 3.70 5.94 -18.51
C ILE A 10 2.60 5.03 -17.98
N VAL A 11 2.96 4.26 -17.00
CA VAL A 11 2.05 3.41 -16.23
C VAL A 11 1.66 4.15 -14.95
N ILE A 12 0.38 4.38 -14.75
CA ILE A 12 -0.19 4.99 -13.55
C ILE A 12 -0.85 3.87 -12.75
N GLY A 13 -0.30 3.58 -11.59
CA GLY A 13 -0.84 2.59 -10.66
C GLY A 13 -1.79 3.24 -9.66
N LEU A 14 -2.99 2.69 -9.53
CA LEU A 14 -3.97 3.06 -8.51
C LEU A 14 -4.13 1.85 -7.59
N ASP A 15 -3.46 1.88 -6.43
CA ASP A 15 -3.41 0.73 -5.52
C ASP A 15 -4.80 0.37 -4.98
N GLY A 16 -5.14 -0.91 -5.05
CA GLY A 16 -6.36 -1.45 -4.47
C GLY A 16 -7.68 -1.04 -5.14
N VAL A 17 -7.68 -0.47 -6.35
CA VAL A 17 -8.90 0.07 -6.99
C VAL A 17 -9.69 -1.03 -7.71
N PRO A 18 -10.89 -1.42 -7.22
CA PRO A 18 -11.74 -2.39 -7.90
C PRO A 18 -12.60 -1.72 -8.98
N TRP A 19 -12.90 -2.46 -10.04
CA TRP A 19 -13.84 -2.02 -11.08
C TRP A 19 -15.25 -1.71 -10.55
N THR A 20 -15.69 -2.40 -9.49
CA THR A 20 -16.98 -2.15 -8.84
C THR A 20 -17.08 -0.74 -8.27
N ALA A 21 -16.00 -0.25 -7.62
CA ALA A 21 -15.93 1.13 -7.14
C ALA A 21 -15.77 2.12 -8.30
N LEU A 22 -14.77 1.88 -9.17
CA LEU A 22 -14.41 2.79 -10.24
C LEU A 22 -15.57 2.99 -11.22
N GLY A 23 -16.22 1.90 -11.65
CA GLY A 23 -17.35 1.97 -12.57
C GLY A 23 -18.54 2.75 -12.00
N THR A 24 -18.86 2.54 -10.72
CA THR A 24 -19.93 3.26 -10.04
C THR A 24 -19.60 4.75 -9.90
N LEU A 25 -18.36 5.10 -9.52
CA LEU A 25 -17.92 6.50 -9.40
C LEU A 25 -17.95 7.22 -10.75
N MET A 26 -17.44 6.59 -11.80
CA MET A 26 -17.49 7.16 -13.16
C MET A 26 -18.92 7.37 -13.63
N ALA A 27 -19.83 6.41 -13.42
CA ALA A 27 -21.23 6.52 -13.80
C ALA A 27 -21.95 7.66 -13.07
N ARG A 28 -21.51 8.03 -11.87
CA ARG A 28 -22.04 9.15 -11.08
C ARG A 28 -21.35 10.50 -11.35
N GLY A 29 -20.35 10.54 -12.23
CA GLY A 29 -19.62 11.75 -12.57
C GLY A 29 -18.51 12.15 -11.60
N HIS A 30 -18.13 11.25 -10.68
CA HIS A 30 -17.06 11.49 -9.70
C HIS A 30 -15.64 11.30 -10.26
N MET A 31 -15.46 10.64 -11.38
CA MET A 31 -14.13 10.39 -11.96
C MET A 31 -14.11 10.79 -13.44
N PRO A 32 -14.33 12.07 -13.76
CA PRO A 32 -14.50 12.53 -15.15
C PRO A 32 -13.23 12.34 -15.99
N ASN A 33 -12.02 12.50 -15.42
CA ASN A 33 -10.77 12.35 -16.17
C ASN A 33 -10.52 10.88 -16.53
N LEU A 34 -10.72 9.96 -15.58
CA LEU A 34 -10.62 8.53 -15.85
C LEU A 34 -11.71 8.03 -16.79
N ALA A 35 -12.94 8.52 -16.64
CA ALA A 35 -14.03 8.22 -17.58
C ALA A 35 -13.70 8.67 -19.01
N ALA A 36 -13.16 9.88 -19.19
CA ALA A 36 -12.74 10.39 -20.49
C ALA A 36 -11.56 9.57 -21.08
N LEU A 37 -10.64 9.10 -20.26
CA LEU A 37 -9.55 8.20 -20.70
C LEU A 37 -10.10 6.84 -21.13
N ALA A 38 -11.00 6.25 -20.37
CA ALA A 38 -11.64 4.97 -20.68
C ALA A 38 -12.45 5.05 -21.99
N ALA A 39 -13.15 6.16 -22.20
CA ALA A 39 -13.97 6.36 -23.42
C ALA A 39 -13.15 6.44 -24.71
N ARG A 40 -11.90 6.90 -24.65
CA ARG A 40 -10.98 7.01 -25.81
C ARG A 40 -9.94 5.91 -25.89
N GLY A 41 -9.92 5.02 -24.92
CA GLY A 41 -8.96 3.91 -24.79
C GLY A 41 -9.63 2.55 -24.86
N ALA A 42 -8.91 1.55 -24.33
CA ALA A 42 -9.44 0.21 -24.11
C ALA A 42 -9.39 -0.11 -22.62
N SER A 43 -10.44 -0.75 -22.12
CA SER A 43 -10.55 -1.16 -20.72
C SER A 43 -10.78 -2.66 -20.61
N SER A 44 -10.16 -3.29 -19.60
CA SER A 44 -10.33 -4.71 -19.33
C SER A 44 -10.08 -5.03 -17.87
N THR A 45 -10.62 -6.14 -17.40
CA THR A 45 -10.26 -6.71 -16.10
C THR A 45 -8.90 -7.37 -16.18
N CYS A 46 -8.09 -7.17 -15.11
CA CYS A 46 -6.85 -7.90 -14.89
C CYS A 46 -7.01 -8.73 -13.62
N LEU A 47 -6.63 -10.01 -13.68
CA LEU A 47 -6.67 -10.89 -12.51
C LEU A 47 -5.48 -10.61 -11.61
N SER A 48 -5.77 -10.34 -10.35
CA SER A 48 -4.73 -10.21 -9.31
C SER A 48 -4.05 -11.55 -9.04
N PRO A 49 -2.80 -11.55 -8.56
CA PRO A 49 -2.15 -12.79 -8.14
C PRO A 49 -2.83 -13.40 -6.91
N ILE A 50 -2.53 -14.64 -6.64
CA ILE A 50 -2.84 -15.35 -5.39
C ILE A 50 -1.59 -15.24 -4.49
N CYS A 51 -1.66 -14.59 -3.32
CA CYS A 51 -2.67 -13.78 -2.70
C CYS A 51 -2.67 -12.34 -3.25
N PRO A 52 -3.82 -11.64 -3.29
CA PRO A 52 -3.94 -10.28 -3.85
C PRO A 52 -3.50 -9.22 -2.83
N VAL A 53 -2.22 -9.13 -2.57
CA VAL A 53 -1.61 -8.12 -1.68
C VAL A 53 -0.53 -7.34 -2.44
N SER A 54 -0.41 -6.06 -2.12
CA SER A 54 0.42 -5.11 -2.88
C SER A 54 1.87 -5.57 -3.12
N PRO A 55 2.64 -6.11 -2.15
CA PRO A 55 4.01 -6.56 -2.42
C PRO A 55 4.10 -7.64 -3.50
N ILE A 56 3.18 -8.58 -3.50
CA ILE A 56 3.14 -9.68 -4.49
C ILE A 56 2.77 -9.12 -5.86
N ALA A 57 1.67 -8.36 -5.91
CA ALA A 57 1.10 -7.89 -7.15
C ALA A 57 2.02 -6.87 -7.85
N TRP A 58 2.52 -5.87 -7.12
CA TRP A 58 3.47 -4.89 -7.68
C TRP A 58 4.80 -5.52 -8.09
N SER A 59 5.30 -6.53 -7.34
CA SER A 59 6.47 -7.28 -7.78
C SER A 59 6.20 -8.08 -9.07
N GLY A 60 4.99 -8.62 -9.21
CA GLY A 60 4.54 -9.27 -10.44
C GLY A 60 4.49 -8.32 -11.63
N ILE A 61 3.88 -7.14 -11.44
CA ILE A 61 3.80 -6.06 -12.45
C ILE A 61 5.21 -5.59 -12.84
N ALA A 62 6.06 -5.33 -11.83
CA ALA A 62 7.41 -4.82 -12.04
C ALA A 62 8.34 -5.81 -12.79
N THR A 63 8.16 -7.12 -12.61
CA THR A 63 9.08 -8.13 -13.13
C THR A 63 8.50 -8.96 -14.27
N GLY A 64 7.19 -8.90 -14.52
CA GLY A 64 6.50 -9.82 -15.43
C GLY A 64 6.54 -11.27 -14.97
N LYS A 65 6.72 -11.55 -13.68
CA LYS A 65 6.91 -12.89 -13.11
C LYS A 65 5.88 -13.18 -12.03
N ASN A 66 5.58 -14.45 -11.84
CA ASN A 66 4.77 -14.90 -10.71
C ASN A 66 5.60 -14.97 -9.40
N PRO A 67 4.94 -15.06 -8.23
CA PRO A 67 5.61 -15.07 -6.92
C PRO A 67 6.70 -16.14 -6.78
N GLY A 68 6.51 -17.33 -7.34
CA GLY A 68 7.52 -18.39 -7.32
C GLY A 68 8.82 -18.03 -8.04
N LYS A 69 8.78 -17.07 -8.96
CA LYS A 69 9.95 -16.59 -9.71
C LYS A 69 10.53 -15.30 -9.15
N HIS A 70 9.70 -14.32 -8.79
CA HIS A 70 10.21 -13.06 -8.22
C HIS A 70 10.53 -13.15 -6.72
N GLY A 71 10.03 -14.16 -5.99
CA GLY A 71 10.44 -14.47 -4.63
C GLY A 71 9.77 -13.65 -3.52
N VAL A 72 8.82 -12.77 -3.84
CA VAL A 72 8.04 -11.98 -2.88
C VAL A 72 6.68 -12.64 -2.70
N PHE A 73 6.33 -13.04 -1.46
CA PHE A 73 5.12 -13.81 -1.15
C PHE A 73 4.19 -13.11 -0.15
N ASP A 74 4.66 -12.05 0.52
CA ASP A 74 3.92 -11.27 1.49
C ASP A 74 4.70 -9.98 1.82
N TRP A 75 4.21 -9.17 2.77
CA TRP A 75 4.89 -8.02 3.38
C TRP A 75 6.13 -8.43 4.17
N THR A 76 6.15 -9.67 4.65
CA THR A 76 7.25 -10.23 5.41
C THR A 76 7.73 -11.56 4.84
N TYR A 77 8.96 -11.90 5.14
CA TYR A 77 9.49 -13.22 4.87
C TYR A 77 10.17 -13.78 6.13
N ARG A 78 10.21 -15.10 6.21
CA ARG A 78 10.90 -15.76 7.32
C ARG A 78 12.40 -15.81 7.04
N LYS A 79 13.20 -15.32 7.99
CA LYS A 79 14.65 -15.41 7.93
C LYS A 79 15.09 -16.88 7.92
N ALA A 80 15.96 -17.21 6.96
CA ALA A 80 16.43 -18.60 6.80
C ALA A 80 17.00 -19.17 8.09
N GLY A 81 16.59 -20.40 8.44
CA GLY A 81 17.05 -21.11 9.65
C GLY A 81 16.44 -20.61 10.97
N THR A 82 15.53 -19.63 10.94
CA THR A 82 14.86 -19.08 12.13
C THR A 82 13.34 -19.07 11.95
N TYR A 83 12.63 -18.62 12.99
CA TYR A 83 11.20 -18.28 12.94
C TYR A 83 10.95 -16.77 12.94
N ASP A 84 12.01 -15.98 12.86
CA ASP A 84 11.89 -14.52 12.83
C ASP A 84 11.40 -14.04 11.46
N LEU A 85 10.55 -13.03 11.48
CA LEU A 85 10.03 -12.38 10.27
C LEU A 85 10.80 -11.09 10.04
N GLU A 86 11.15 -10.85 8.78
CA GLU A 86 11.74 -9.61 8.29
C GLU A 86 10.84 -9.00 7.21
N MET A 87 10.79 -7.68 7.15
CA MET A 87 10.05 -6.97 6.09
C MET A 87 10.71 -7.22 4.74
N VAL A 88 9.90 -7.38 3.70
CA VAL A 88 10.42 -7.46 2.33
C VAL A 88 11.08 -6.14 1.92
N SER A 89 12.04 -6.24 1.03
CA SER A 89 12.80 -5.11 0.52
C SER A 89 13.10 -5.30 -0.97
N SER A 90 13.64 -4.28 -1.62
CA SER A 90 14.06 -4.38 -3.02
C SER A 90 15.08 -5.52 -3.27
N ALA A 91 15.85 -5.91 -2.24
CA ALA A 91 16.79 -7.03 -2.30
C ALA A 91 16.11 -8.40 -2.31
N CYS A 92 14.85 -8.52 -1.87
CA CYS A 92 14.10 -9.78 -1.89
C CYS A 92 13.60 -10.13 -3.29
N GLN A 93 13.47 -9.13 -4.16
CA GLN A 93 12.91 -9.28 -5.50
C GLN A 93 13.96 -9.85 -6.46
N ARG A 94 13.63 -10.97 -7.08
CA ARG A 94 14.53 -11.71 -7.99
C ARG A 94 14.27 -11.37 -9.45
N GLY A 95 15.37 -11.14 -10.18
CA GLY A 95 15.39 -10.82 -11.60
C GLY A 95 15.18 -9.33 -11.89
N PRO A 96 15.37 -8.93 -13.15
CA PRO A 96 15.25 -7.55 -13.57
C PRO A 96 13.80 -7.09 -13.51
N THR A 97 13.63 -5.84 -13.14
CA THR A 97 12.35 -5.12 -13.24
C THR A 97 12.22 -4.47 -14.62
N ILE A 98 11.02 -4.03 -14.98
CA ILE A 98 10.79 -3.33 -16.23
C ILE A 98 11.63 -2.04 -16.34
N TRP A 99 11.87 -1.33 -15.26
CA TRP A 99 12.75 -0.14 -15.25
C TRP A 99 14.25 -0.51 -15.30
N ASP A 100 14.66 -1.69 -14.80
CA ASP A 100 16.02 -2.21 -15.02
C ASP A 100 16.23 -2.48 -16.51
N LEU A 101 15.25 -3.09 -17.17
CA LEU A 101 15.29 -3.37 -18.61
C LEU A 101 15.26 -2.09 -19.45
N ALA A 102 14.40 -1.12 -19.09
CA ALA A 102 14.37 0.20 -19.72
C ALA A 102 15.73 0.91 -19.60
N SER A 103 16.31 0.92 -18.41
CA SER A 103 17.63 1.52 -18.15
C SER A 103 18.73 0.83 -18.95
N ALA A 104 18.73 -0.50 -19.01
CA ALA A 104 19.69 -1.27 -19.81
C ALA A 104 19.55 -1.00 -21.32
N ALA A 105 18.36 -0.67 -21.79
CA ALA A 105 18.10 -0.23 -23.17
C ALA A 105 18.43 1.25 -23.41
N GLY A 106 18.99 1.96 -22.42
CA GLY A 106 19.35 3.37 -22.51
C GLY A 106 18.17 4.33 -22.34
N LEU A 107 16.98 3.82 -22.04
CA LEU A 107 15.78 4.65 -21.78
C LEU A 107 15.84 5.27 -20.40
N LYS A 108 15.32 6.49 -20.27
CA LYS A 108 15.16 7.17 -18.98
C LYS A 108 13.89 6.68 -18.29
N ALA A 109 14.03 6.18 -17.07
CA ALA A 109 12.96 5.62 -16.29
C ALA A 109 12.62 6.47 -15.06
N GLY A 110 11.33 6.72 -14.82
CA GLY A 110 10.80 7.30 -13.60
C GLY A 110 10.05 6.25 -12.78
N VAL A 111 10.49 6.00 -11.56
CA VAL A 111 9.87 5.03 -10.64
C VAL A 111 9.41 5.79 -9.40
N PHE A 112 8.11 5.76 -9.10
CA PHE A 112 7.56 6.58 -8.04
C PHE A 112 6.62 5.78 -7.15
N ASN A 113 6.97 5.63 -5.89
CA ASN A 113 6.20 4.96 -4.83
C ASN A 113 5.81 3.50 -5.09
N VAL A 114 6.46 2.81 -6.02
CA VAL A 114 6.15 1.41 -6.31
C VAL A 114 6.50 0.54 -5.11
N PRO A 115 5.58 -0.29 -4.58
CA PRO A 115 5.87 -1.19 -3.48
C PRO A 115 7.09 -2.09 -3.73
N VAL A 116 7.83 -2.40 -2.64
CA VAL A 116 9.07 -3.21 -2.66
C VAL A 116 10.26 -2.52 -3.38
N THR A 117 10.29 -1.19 -3.43
CA THR A 117 11.43 -0.44 -4.02
C THR A 117 12.45 0.06 -3.00
N TYR A 118 12.21 -0.08 -1.68
CA TYR A 118 13.19 0.30 -0.66
C TYR A 118 14.12 -0.87 -0.29
N PRO A 119 15.43 -0.66 -0.10
CA PRO A 119 16.21 0.55 -0.41
C PRO A 119 16.26 0.84 -1.93
N PRO A 120 16.46 2.14 -2.32
CA PRO A 120 16.47 2.52 -3.72
C PRO A 120 17.62 1.86 -4.47
N ARG A 121 17.34 1.43 -5.71
CA ARG A 121 18.33 0.84 -6.61
C ARG A 121 18.65 1.82 -7.73
N PRO A 122 19.85 1.75 -8.32
CA PRO A 122 20.22 2.57 -9.48
C PRO A 122 19.23 2.37 -10.63
N VAL A 123 18.86 3.49 -11.27
CA VAL A 123 18.01 3.53 -12.46
C VAL A 123 18.50 4.67 -13.37
N ASN A 124 18.40 4.49 -14.70
CA ASN A 124 18.69 5.58 -15.62
C ASN A 124 17.56 6.61 -15.61
N GLY A 125 17.56 7.54 -14.67
CA GLY A 125 16.50 8.50 -14.44
C GLY A 125 16.29 8.77 -12.94
N PHE A 126 15.08 8.57 -12.43
CA PHE A 126 14.84 8.74 -10.99
C PHE A 126 13.99 7.61 -10.38
N MET A 127 14.20 7.38 -9.10
CA MET A 127 13.39 6.52 -8.25
C MET A 127 13.05 7.24 -6.95
N VAL A 128 11.78 7.19 -6.53
CA VAL A 128 11.33 7.48 -5.16
C VAL A 128 10.74 6.20 -4.60
N THR A 129 11.24 5.76 -3.45
CA THR A 129 10.84 4.50 -2.84
C THR A 129 9.45 4.56 -2.19
N CYS A 130 8.96 3.43 -1.73
CA CYS A 130 7.58 3.20 -1.29
C CYS A 130 7.40 3.30 0.24
N MET A 131 6.18 2.95 0.68
CA MET A 131 5.74 2.90 2.08
C MET A 131 6.60 2.01 3.00
N LEU A 132 7.42 1.10 2.45
CA LEU A 132 8.36 0.29 3.23
C LEU A 132 9.61 1.05 3.67
N THR A 133 9.76 2.30 3.25
CA THR A 133 10.86 3.17 3.67
C THR A 133 10.70 3.54 5.16
N PRO A 134 11.72 3.30 6.01
CA PRO A 134 11.58 3.49 7.46
C PRO A 134 11.27 4.92 7.89
N SER A 135 11.82 5.91 7.19
CA SER A 135 11.57 7.33 7.44
C SER A 135 12.09 8.20 6.28
N ASN A 136 11.71 9.47 6.27
CA ASN A 136 12.24 10.45 5.33
C ASN A 136 13.66 10.99 5.69
N GLN A 137 14.24 10.48 6.76
CA GLN A 137 15.62 10.80 7.18
C GLN A 137 16.67 9.89 6.53
N VAL A 138 16.25 8.77 5.96
CA VAL A 138 17.13 7.87 5.19
C VAL A 138 17.09 8.26 3.71
N THR A 139 18.09 7.82 2.95
CA THR A 139 18.05 7.93 1.48
C THR A 139 16.91 7.09 0.93
N PHE A 140 15.97 7.75 0.27
CA PHE A 140 14.77 7.13 -0.30
C PHE A 140 14.62 7.37 -1.80
N THR A 141 15.65 7.95 -2.42
CA THR A 141 15.65 8.22 -3.86
C THR A 141 16.91 7.68 -4.54
N HIS A 142 16.80 7.49 -5.83
CA HIS A 142 17.93 7.44 -6.75
C HIS A 142 17.66 8.48 -7.86
N PRO A 143 18.61 9.37 -8.16
CA PRO A 143 19.86 9.63 -7.41
C PRO A 143 19.60 10.07 -5.95
N PRO A 144 20.55 9.81 -5.02
CA PRO A 144 20.35 10.07 -3.59
C PRO A 144 20.17 11.55 -3.23
N GLU A 145 20.75 12.45 -4.02
CA GLU A 145 20.65 13.90 -3.85
C GLU A 145 19.23 14.47 -4.03
N LEU A 146 18.30 13.69 -4.58
CA LEU A 146 16.91 14.11 -4.71
C LEU A 146 16.17 14.09 -3.37
N SER A 147 16.55 13.20 -2.41
CA SER A 147 15.89 13.08 -1.12
C SER A 147 15.84 14.38 -0.31
N PRO A 148 16.97 15.12 -0.13
CA PRO A 148 16.94 16.40 0.58
C PRO A 148 16.05 17.44 -0.11
N GLY A 149 16.15 17.58 -1.42
CA GLY A 149 15.37 18.56 -2.19
C GLY A 149 13.87 18.29 -2.14
N ILE A 150 13.47 17.02 -2.21
CA ILE A 150 12.06 16.64 -2.04
C ILE A 150 11.59 16.94 -0.62
N ASN A 151 12.38 16.59 0.41
CA ASN A 151 12.01 16.88 1.81
C ASN A 151 11.83 18.38 2.06
N GLU A 152 12.72 19.21 1.53
CA GLU A 152 12.65 20.67 1.64
C GLU A 152 11.38 21.19 0.96
N LEU A 153 11.13 20.76 -0.28
CA LEU A 153 9.98 21.19 -1.08
C LEU A 153 8.64 20.96 -0.38
N VAL A 154 8.45 19.75 0.22
CA VAL A 154 7.15 19.34 0.77
C VAL A 154 7.08 19.40 2.30
N GLY A 155 8.08 19.96 2.97
CA GLY A 155 8.14 20.00 4.43
C GLY A 155 8.24 18.60 5.07
N GLY A 156 8.99 17.71 4.44
CA GLY A 156 9.14 16.30 4.81
C GLY A 156 8.24 15.38 4.00
N TYR A 157 8.86 14.48 3.22
CA TYR A 157 8.14 13.50 2.41
C TYR A 157 7.43 12.45 3.28
N GLU A 158 6.23 12.10 2.88
CA GLU A 158 5.39 11.12 3.59
C GLU A 158 5.13 9.88 2.75
N PHE A 159 5.58 8.72 3.23
CA PHE A 159 5.39 7.42 2.58
C PHE A 159 4.03 6.80 2.87
N ALA A 160 3.38 7.22 3.95
CA ALA A 160 2.02 6.88 4.35
C ALA A 160 1.53 7.93 5.34
N THR A 161 0.21 8.10 5.45
CA THR A 161 -0.37 8.93 6.51
C THR A 161 0.03 8.40 7.90
N ARG A 162 0.31 9.31 8.82
CA ARG A 162 0.63 9.00 10.22
C ARG A 162 -0.58 9.06 11.14
N GLU A 163 -1.68 9.61 10.63
CA GLU A 163 -2.91 9.73 11.42
C GLU A 163 -3.57 8.37 11.59
N VAL A 164 -4.04 8.10 12.79
CA VAL A 164 -4.78 6.87 13.11
C VAL A 164 -6.25 7.22 13.15
N ILE A 165 -7.05 6.49 12.39
CA ILE A 165 -8.49 6.68 12.39
C ILE A 165 -9.07 6.43 13.79
N SER A 166 -9.96 7.30 14.24
CA SER A 166 -10.71 7.13 15.48
C SER A 166 -12.17 7.51 15.27
N PRO A 167 -13.11 6.79 15.93
CA PRO A 167 -14.54 7.06 15.79
C PRO A 167 -14.90 8.51 16.11
N GLY A 168 -15.67 9.15 15.23
CA GLY A 168 -16.06 10.55 15.33
C GLY A 168 -14.99 11.57 14.89
N HIS A 169 -13.83 11.11 14.43
CA HIS A 169 -12.73 11.94 13.93
C HIS A 169 -12.23 11.45 12.55
N GLU A 170 -13.10 10.79 11.79
CA GLU A 170 -12.76 10.23 10.49
C GLU A 170 -12.26 11.29 9.51
N GLN A 171 -12.80 12.51 9.59
CA GLN A 171 -12.37 13.60 8.71
C GLN A 171 -10.89 13.95 8.88
N ARG A 172 -10.35 13.91 10.10
CA ARG A 172 -8.92 14.16 10.33
C ARG A 172 -8.03 13.13 9.61
N PHE A 173 -8.48 11.87 9.59
CA PHE A 173 -7.78 10.82 8.84
C PHE A 173 -7.85 11.08 7.34
N ILE A 174 -9.03 11.42 6.81
CA ILE A 174 -9.23 11.78 5.40
C ILE A 174 -8.33 12.96 5.01
N ASP A 175 -8.34 14.03 5.79
CA ASP A 175 -7.52 15.22 5.56
C ASP A 175 -6.02 14.88 5.54
N SER A 176 -5.58 13.96 6.41
CA SER A 176 -4.19 13.49 6.44
C SER A 176 -3.83 12.68 5.19
N VAL A 177 -4.73 11.85 4.68
CA VAL A 177 -4.51 11.10 3.41
C VAL A 177 -4.44 12.08 2.24
N LEU A 178 -5.33 13.09 2.19
CA LEU A 178 -5.31 14.15 1.19
C LEU A 178 -4.00 14.94 1.24
N ALA A 179 -3.54 15.33 2.43
CA ALA A 179 -2.27 16.05 2.59
C ALA A 179 -1.07 15.20 2.12
N THR A 180 -1.09 13.89 2.36
CA THR A 180 -0.06 12.98 1.86
C THR A 180 -0.07 12.91 0.33
N LEU A 181 -1.24 12.82 -0.30
CA LEU A 181 -1.39 12.86 -1.75
C LEU A 181 -0.84 14.17 -2.35
N GLU A 182 -1.16 15.33 -1.76
CA GLU A 182 -0.66 16.63 -2.22
C GLU A 182 0.88 16.71 -2.16
N LYS A 183 1.47 16.28 -1.07
CA LYS A 183 2.94 16.24 -0.94
C LYS A 183 3.59 15.35 -1.99
N ARG A 184 3.00 14.19 -2.24
CA ARG A 184 3.48 13.24 -3.26
C ARG A 184 3.33 13.80 -4.66
N GLN A 185 2.19 14.44 -4.95
CA GLN A 185 1.98 15.07 -6.24
C GLN A 185 2.99 16.21 -6.47
N ALA A 186 3.23 17.06 -5.48
CA ALA A 186 4.24 18.11 -5.58
C ALA A 186 5.66 17.57 -5.82
N ALA A 187 6.01 16.45 -5.13
CA ALA A 187 7.29 15.78 -5.36
C ALA A 187 7.38 15.17 -6.77
N LEU A 188 6.31 14.57 -7.27
CA LEU A 188 6.26 14.01 -8.62
C LEU A 188 6.40 15.12 -9.68
N ASP A 189 5.67 16.22 -9.51
CA ASP A 189 5.75 17.39 -10.40
C ASP A 189 7.17 17.98 -10.44
N PHE A 190 7.80 18.13 -9.27
CA PHE A 190 9.18 18.58 -9.15
C PHE A 190 10.15 17.67 -9.91
N LEU A 191 9.95 16.36 -9.84
CA LEU A 191 10.81 15.40 -10.54
C LEU A 191 10.60 15.44 -12.06
N LEU A 192 9.34 15.51 -12.51
CA LEU A 192 9.00 15.56 -13.92
C LEU A 192 9.39 16.88 -14.57
N ASP A 193 9.58 17.98 -13.81
CA ASP A 193 10.14 19.24 -14.32
C ASP A 193 11.64 19.13 -14.63
N ARG A 194 12.34 18.27 -13.91
CA ARG A 194 13.82 18.17 -13.95
C ARG A 194 14.31 16.96 -14.71
N HIS A 195 13.47 15.94 -14.85
CA HIS A 195 13.85 14.67 -15.47
C HIS A 195 12.87 14.31 -16.57
N ALA A 196 13.32 14.41 -17.81
CA ALA A 196 12.57 13.78 -18.91
C ALA A 196 12.64 12.26 -18.75
N ILE A 197 11.51 11.56 -18.90
CA ILE A 197 11.43 10.11 -18.82
C ILE A 197 10.79 9.53 -20.08
N ASP A 198 11.29 8.39 -20.52
CA ASP A 198 10.76 7.61 -21.64
C ASP A 198 9.78 6.54 -21.16
N PHE A 199 10.04 6.01 -19.97
CA PHE A 199 9.19 5.05 -19.26
C PHE A 199 8.92 5.54 -17.83
N GLY A 200 7.68 5.42 -17.35
CA GLY A 200 7.32 5.70 -15.97
C GLY A 200 6.44 4.61 -15.36
N LEU A 201 6.68 4.28 -14.09
CA LEU A 201 5.74 3.54 -13.24
C LEU A 201 5.51 4.36 -11.97
N LEU A 202 4.33 4.98 -11.89
CA LEU A 202 3.97 6.00 -10.90
C LEU A 202 2.75 5.50 -10.12
N VAL A 203 2.91 5.23 -8.81
CA VAL A 203 1.89 4.57 -8.01
C VAL A 203 1.30 5.52 -6.95
N TYR A 204 -0.01 5.57 -6.90
CA TYR A 204 -0.83 6.22 -5.88
C TYR A 204 -1.40 5.14 -4.96
N THR A 205 -1.14 5.24 -3.66
CA THR A 205 -1.55 4.25 -2.65
C THR A 205 -2.67 4.76 -1.73
N GLU A 206 -3.14 5.96 -1.97
CA GLU A 206 -4.15 6.63 -1.15
C GLU A 206 -5.53 5.97 -1.27
N SER A 207 -5.84 5.39 -2.45
CA SER A 207 -7.04 4.59 -2.66
C SER A 207 -7.10 3.37 -1.75
N ASP A 208 -6.01 2.60 -1.66
CA ASP A 208 -5.92 1.45 -0.77
C ASP A 208 -5.98 1.88 0.71
N THR A 209 -5.23 2.93 1.05
CA THR A 209 -5.17 3.48 2.41
C THR A 209 -6.55 3.85 2.94
N ILE A 210 -7.38 4.55 2.14
CA ILE A 210 -8.71 4.97 2.60
C ILE A 210 -9.68 3.79 2.66
N GLN A 211 -9.62 2.87 1.69
CA GLN A 211 -10.48 1.69 1.64
C GLN A 211 -10.28 0.77 2.82
N HIS A 212 -9.06 0.57 3.29
CA HIS A 212 -8.77 -0.20 4.48
C HIS A 212 -9.43 0.32 5.76
N LYS A 213 -9.87 1.59 5.77
CA LYS A 213 -10.39 2.25 6.98
C LYS A 213 -11.85 2.66 6.85
N LEU A 214 -12.28 3.03 5.66
CA LEU A 214 -13.59 3.64 5.42
C LEU A 214 -14.34 2.97 4.26
N TRP A 215 -14.11 1.67 4.01
CA TRP A 215 -14.92 0.93 3.04
C TRP A 215 -16.39 0.96 3.46
N PRO A 216 -17.31 1.36 2.55
CA PRO A 216 -18.73 1.42 2.88
C PRO A 216 -19.26 0.00 3.20
N PRO A 217 -20.02 -0.16 4.31
CA PRO A 217 -20.52 -1.48 4.73
C PRO A 217 -21.42 -2.16 3.70
N GLU A 218 -22.20 -1.36 2.95
CA GLU A 218 -23.12 -1.84 1.90
C GLU A 218 -22.40 -2.03 0.55
N GLY A 219 -21.07 -1.81 0.52
CA GLY A 219 -20.30 -1.81 -0.72
C GLY A 219 -20.58 -0.57 -1.57
N PHE A 220 -20.18 -0.64 -2.84
CA PHE A 220 -20.38 0.48 -3.78
C PHE A 220 -21.72 0.31 -4.50
N ASP A 221 -22.82 0.53 -3.79
CA ASP A 221 -24.15 0.54 -4.42
C ASP A 221 -24.43 1.89 -5.06
N ALA A 222 -24.69 1.89 -6.35
CA ALA A 222 -25.09 3.06 -7.10
C ALA A 222 -26.38 3.71 -6.58
N ALA A 223 -27.21 3.00 -5.83
CA ALA A 223 -28.46 3.50 -5.28
C ALA A 223 -28.32 4.22 -3.93
N ASP A 224 -27.18 4.09 -3.23
CA ASP A 224 -26.99 4.73 -1.92
C ASP A 224 -26.77 6.25 -2.04
N PRO A 225 -27.72 7.11 -1.56
CA PRO A 225 -27.59 8.56 -1.63
C PRO A 225 -26.50 9.12 -0.67
N ALA A 226 -26.11 8.41 0.37
CA ALA A 226 -25.08 8.85 1.32
C ALA A 226 -23.65 8.63 0.80
N TRP A 227 -23.51 7.87 -0.28
CA TRP A 227 -22.25 7.47 -0.85
C TRP A 227 -21.34 8.59 -1.36
N PRO A 228 -21.86 9.66 -2.02
CA PRO A 228 -21.04 10.76 -2.52
C PRO A 228 -20.26 11.54 -1.46
N SER A 229 -20.68 11.46 -0.20
CA SER A 229 -20.02 12.16 0.92
C SER A 229 -19.02 11.29 1.70
N SER A 230 -18.81 10.04 1.29
CA SER A 230 -17.88 9.14 1.98
C SER A 230 -16.42 9.61 1.82
N GLY A 231 -15.59 9.29 2.81
CA GLY A 231 -14.16 9.59 2.73
C GLY A 231 -13.48 8.90 1.54
N VAL A 232 -13.99 7.75 1.11
CA VAL A 232 -13.53 7.05 -0.09
C VAL A 232 -13.76 7.91 -1.33
N THR A 233 -14.95 8.47 -1.51
CA THR A 233 -15.28 9.35 -2.65
C THR A 233 -14.36 10.57 -2.70
N GLN A 234 -14.12 11.23 -1.56
CA GLN A 234 -13.24 12.40 -1.50
C GLN A 234 -11.80 12.08 -2.00
N ILE A 235 -11.26 10.93 -1.61
CA ILE A 235 -9.93 10.51 -2.07
C ILE A 235 -9.93 10.16 -3.56
N TYR A 236 -10.96 9.47 -4.05
CA TYR A 236 -11.09 9.11 -5.46
C TYR A 236 -11.23 10.33 -6.36
N ASP A 237 -12.05 11.32 -5.98
CA ASP A 237 -12.18 12.60 -6.69
C ASP A 237 -10.83 13.31 -6.79
N ARG A 238 -10.04 13.28 -5.71
CA ARG A 238 -8.72 13.92 -5.70
C ARG A 238 -7.69 13.14 -6.53
N LEU A 239 -7.76 11.82 -6.51
CA LEU A 239 -6.93 10.96 -7.38
C LEU A 239 -7.26 11.20 -8.86
N ASP A 240 -8.54 11.32 -9.21
CA ASP A 240 -8.95 11.63 -10.59
C ASP A 240 -8.38 12.96 -11.07
N LEU A 241 -8.42 14.00 -10.23
CA LEU A 241 -7.80 15.28 -10.52
C LEU A 241 -6.27 15.17 -10.69
N ALA A 242 -5.60 14.40 -9.84
CA ALA A 242 -4.16 14.17 -9.93
C ALA A 242 -3.79 13.45 -11.23
N VAL A 243 -4.53 12.39 -11.58
CA VAL A 243 -4.36 11.66 -12.84
C VAL A 243 -4.64 12.56 -14.04
N GLY A 244 -5.72 13.35 -14.02
CA GLY A 244 -6.06 14.29 -15.09
C GLY A 244 -4.95 15.29 -15.38
N ARG A 245 -4.42 15.95 -14.34
CA ARG A 245 -3.28 16.89 -14.44
C ARG A 245 -2.01 16.20 -14.97
N LEU A 246 -1.74 15.00 -14.49
CA LEU A 246 -0.57 14.22 -14.95
C LEU A 246 -0.70 13.88 -16.44
N VAL A 247 -1.85 13.42 -16.88
CA VAL A 247 -2.12 13.08 -18.29
C VAL A 247 -2.03 14.31 -19.18
N GLU A 248 -2.60 15.45 -18.77
CA GLU A 248 -2.48 16.73 -19.48
C GLU A 248 -1.01 17.16 -19.63
N ARG A 249 -0.25 17.09 -18.54
CA ARG A 249 1.18 17.41 -18.54
C ARG A 249 2.00 16.51 -19.47
N LEU A 250 1.68 15.22 -19.52
CA LEU A 250 2.39 14.24 -20.35
C LEU A 250 2.11 14.43 -21.85
N GLY A 251 0.97 15.00 -22.20
CA GLY A 251 0.58 15.29 -23.57
C GLY A 251 0.10 14.08 -24.37
N SER A 252 -0.49 14.36 -25.54
CA SER A 252 -1.17 13.39 -26.39
C SER A 252 -0.26 12.30 -27.01
N GLU A 253 1.04 12.58 -27.12
CA GLU A 253 2.03 11.65 -27.69
C GLU A 253 2.55 10.63 -26.66
N THR A 254 1.99 10.59 -25.46
CA THR A 254 2.34 9.65 -24.41
C THR A 254 1.34 8.49 -24.37
N ASN A 255 1.83 7.26 -24.41
CA ASN A 255 1.01 6.09 -24.12
C ASN A 255 0.75 6.04 -22.61
N ILE A 256 -0.52 6.04 -22.23
CA ILE A 256 -0.94 5.94 -20.82
C ILE A 256 -1.55 4.58 -20.58
N LEU A 257 -1.04 3.87 -19.58
CA LEU A 257 -1.62 2.65 -19.04
C LEU A 257 -2.01 2.91 -17.59
N ILE A 258 -3.29 2.75 -17.25
CA ILE A 258 -3.78 2.83 -15.88
C ILE A 258 -4.11 1.42 -15.42
N LEU A 259 -3.62 1.03 -14.26
CA LEU A 259 -3.86 -0.30 -13.70
C LEU A 259 -3.96 -0.27 -12.18
N SER A 260 -4.63 -1.27 -11.64
CA SER A 260 -4.61 -1.60 -10.20
C SER A 260 -4.01 -2.98 -10.01
N ASP A 261 -3.31 -3.16 -8.90
CA ASP A 261 -2.65 -4.41 -8.52
C ASP A 261 -3.62 -5.43 -7.92
N HIS A 262 -4.61 -4.95 -7.18
CA HIS A 262 -5.73 -5.74 -6.65
C HIS A 262 -6.98 -4.87 -6.51
N GLY A 263 -8.06 -5.49 -6.08
CA GLY A 263 -9.27 -4.79 -5.70
C GLY A 263 -9.39 -4.63 -4.18
N ALA A 264 -10.56 -4.19 -3.75
CA ALA A 264 -10.97 -4.12 -2.35
C ALA A 264 -12.42 -4.60 -2.21
N GLY A 265 -12.81 -4.92 -0.98
CA GLY A 265 -14.15 -5.38 -0.68
C GLY A 265 -14.45 -5.30 0.81
N GLU A 266 -15.70 -5.59 1.16
CA GLU A 266 -16.15 -5.62 2.54
C GLU A 266 -15.39 -6.66 3.36
N MET A 267 -14.92 -6.25 4.53
CA MET A 267 -14.33 -7.16 5.51
C MET A 267 -15.43 -7.82 6.34
N ARG A 268 -15.78 -9.07 6.01
CA ARG A 268 -16.85 -9.84 6.68
C ARG A 268 -16.39 -10.49 7.96
N GLY A 269 -15.09 -10.67 8.19
CA GLY A 269 -14.56 -11.27 9.40
C GLY A 269 -13.06 -11.46 9.37
N VAL A 270 -12.51 -11.79 10.53
CA VAL A 270 -11.08 -12.06 10.71
C VAL A 270 -10.91 -13.44 11.33
N MET A 271 -10.11 -14.29 10.71
CA MET A 271 -9.73 -15.58 11.24
C MET A 271 -8.37 -15.51 11.92
N TYR A 272 -8.33 -15.70 13.23
CA TYR A 272 -7.10 -15.73 14.01
C TYR A 272 -6.49 -17.13 13.98
N VAL A 273 -5.73 -17.44 12.95
CA VAL A 273 -5.19 -18.79 12.68
C VAL A 273 -4.38 -19.32 13.86
N ASN A 274 -3.48 -18.51 14.43
CA ASN A 274 -2.66 -18.94 15.57
C ASN A 274 -3.50 -19.21 16.83
N ARG A 275 -4.55 -18.45 17.10
CA ARG A 275 -5.49 -18.70 18.18
C ARG A 275 -6.26 -20.01 17.95
N TRP A 276 -6.70 -20.23 16.73
CA TRP A 276 -7.39 -21.48 16.34
C TRP A 276 -6.46 -22.68 16.52
N LEU A 277 -5.21 -22.62 16.05
CA LEU A 277 -4.21 -23.67 16.24
C LEU A 277 -3.87 -23.90 17.72
N MET A 278 -3.82 -22.83 18.55
CA MET A 278 -3.68 -22.96 20.00
C MET A 278 -4.84 -23.73 20.63
N ASN A 279 -6.07 -23.42 20.24
CA ASN A 279 -7.26 -24.09 20.76
C ASN A 279 -7.28 -25.58 20.42
N LEU A 280 -6.80 -25.94 19.22
CA LEU A 280 -6.63 -27.32 18.78
C LEU A 280 -5.37 -28.00 19.38
N GLY A 281 -4.53 -27.27 20.08
CA GLY A 281 -3.29 -27.80 20.70
C GLY A 281 -2.12 -28.00 19.74
N TYR A 282 -2.22 -27.51 18.50
CA TYR A 282 -1.12 -27.56 17.53
C TYR A 282 -0.06 -26.50 17.78
N LEU A 283 -0.44 -25.31 18.25
CA LEU A 283 0.46 -24.26 18.67
C LEU A 283 0.57 -24.23 20.19
N ARG A 284 1.78 -24.20 20.73
CA ARG A 284 2.07 -24.18 22.16
C ARG A 284 2.90 -22.95 22.51
N LEU A 285 2.52 -22.23 23.58
CA LEU A 285 3.32 -21.13 24.10
C LEU A 285 4.45 -21.61 24.99
N ARG A 286 5.52 -20.82 25.11
CA ARG A 286 6.58 -21.03 26.10
C ARG A 286 6.00 -20.94 27.51
N ARG A 287 6.42 -21.82 28.40
CA ARG A 287 6.09 -21.76 29.82
C ARG A 287 7.01 -20.73 30.50
N THR A 288 6.59 -19.47 30.55
CA THR A 288 7.24 -18.36 31.27
C THR A 288 6.38 -17.95 32.45
N PHE A 289 6.91 -17.10 33.34
CA PHE A 289 6.10 -16.55 34.45
C PHE A 289 4.81 -15.84 33.97
N THR A 290 4.87 -15.20 32.80
CA THR A 290 3.73 -14.52 32.18
C THR A 290 2.81 -15.45 31.36
N TYR A 291 3.11 -16.75 31.27
CA TYR A 291 2.39 -17.72 30.46
C TYR A 291 0.88 -17.79 30.77
N PRO A 292 0.43 -17.86 32.05
CA PRO A 292 -1.00 -17.97 32.34
C PRO A 292 -1.79 -16.75 31.84
N LEU A 293 -1.24 -15.56 32.04
CA LEU A 293 -1.84 -14.30 31.59
C LEU A 293 -1.86 -14.21 30.05
N LYS A 294 -0.74 -14.46 29.40
CA LYS A 294 -0.66 -14.46 27.93
C LYS A 294 -1.59 -15.49 27.31
N TRP A 295 -1.64 -16.68 27.86
CA TRP A 295 -2.52 -17.75 27.42
C TRP A 295 -4.00 -17.36 27.55
N PHE A 296 -4.40 -16.79 28.71
CA PHE A 296 -5.76 -16.30 28.95
C PHE A 296 -6.13 -15.18 27.98
N LEU A 297 -5.28 -14.16 27.85
CA LEU A 297 -5.53 -13.02 26.97
C LEU A 297 -5.57 -13.40 25.50
N ALA A 298 -4.73 -14.35 25.06
CA ALA A 298 -4.71 -14.85 23.69
C ALA A 298 -5.99 -15.66 23.32
N ARG A 299 -6.67 -16.23 24.31
CA ARG A 299 -7.90 -17.02 24.10
C ARG A 299 -9.19 -16.25 24.30
N THR A 300 -9.10 -15.07 24.91
CA THR A 300 -10.25 -14.22 25.20
C THR A 300 -10.23 -12.98 24.32
N ASP A 301 -11.40 -12.40 24.06
CA ASP A 301 -11.53 -11.13 23.37
C ASP A 301 -11.43 -9.93 24.34
N LEU A 302 -10.95 -10.16 25.55
CA LEU A 302 -10.98 -9.15 26.61
C LEU A 302 -10.23 -7.88 26.25
N LEU A 303 -9.08 -8.00 25.59
CA LEU A 303 -8.30 -6.86 25.14
C LEU A 303 -8.97 -6.12 23.98
N VAL A 304 -9.52 -6.86 23.03
CA VAL A 304 -10.28 -6.26 21.92
C VAL A 304 -11.48 -5.50 22.44
N ARG A 305 -12.26 -6.14 23.33
CA ARG A 305 -13.42 -5.52 23.98
C ARG A 305 -13.02 -4.31 24.85
N GLY A 306 -11.92 -4.44 25.59
CA GLY A 306 -11.35 -3.34 26.38
C GLY A 306 -10.90 -2.15 25.53
N TYR A 307 -10.23 -2.41 24.42
CA TYR A 307 -9.85 -1.37 23.47
C TYR A 307 -11.07 -0.66 22.87
N TRP A 308 -12.07 -1.41 22.42
CA TRP A 308 -13.32 -0.85 21.88
C TRP A 308 -14.08 -0.03 22.92
N LEU A 309 -14.14 -0.50 24.18
CA LEU A 309 -14.77 0.22 25.27
C LEU A 309 -14.01 1.52 25.58
N ALA A 310 -12.68 1.46 25.67
CA ALA A 310 -11.84 2.63 25.89
C ALA A 310 -11.99 3.65 24.75
N SER A 311 -12.04 3.19 23.51
CA SER A 311 -12.26 4.05 22.34
C SER A 311 -13.63 4.74 22.39
N ARG A 312 -14.70 4.01 22.77
CA ARG A 312 -16.05 4.56 22.93
C ARG A 312 -16.14 5.60 24.08
N LEU A 313 -15.31 5.46 25.09
CA LEU A 313 -15.25 6.38 26.24
C LEU A 313 -14.32 7.59 25.99
N GLY A 314 -13.83 7.78 24.77
CA GLY A 314 -12.89 8.87 24.43
C GLY A 314 -11.48 8.68 25.00
N LEU A 315 -11.17 7.50 25.53
CA LEU A 315 -9.87 7.14 26.11
C LEU A 315 -8.91 6.57 25.06
N GLY A 316 -9.13 6.82 23.77
CA GLY A 316 -8.28 6.35 22.66
C GLY A 316 -6.81 6.76 22.76
N TRP A 317 -6.52 7.87 23.52
CA TRP A 317 -5.16 8.29 23.83
C TRP A 317 -4.37 7.24 24.64
N LEU A 318 -5.04 6.37 25.42
CA LEU A 318 -4.41 5.25 26.11
C LEU A 318 -3.80 4.23 25.13
N GLY A 319 -4.27 4.21 23.90
CA GLY A 319 -3.66 3.41 22.84
C GLY A 319 -2.19 3.76 22.58
N ARG A 320 -1.78 5.01 22.87
CA ARG A 320 -0.37 5.43 22.75
C ARG A 320 0.55 4.78 23.79
N LEU A 321 -0.01 4.26 24.88
CA LEU A 321 0.72 3.52 25.91
C LEU A 321 0.86 2.03 25.57
N VAL A 322 0.13 1.56 24.55
CA VAL A 322 0.21 0.18 24.07
C VAL A 322 1.47 0.03 23.19
N PRO A 323 2.30 -0.99 23.39
CA PRO A 323 3.47 -1.22 22.55
C PRO A 323 3.12 -1.24 21.06
N LYS A 324 3.97 -0.63 20.23
CA LYS A 324 3.76 -0.53 18.76
C LYS A 324 3.49 -1.89 18.09
N SER A 325 4.07 -2.96 18.61
CA SER A 325 3.82 -4.33 18.16
C SER A 325 2.37 -4.78 18.32
N ILE A 326 1.63 -4.20 19.27
CA ILE A 326 0.21 -4.47 19.49
C ILE A 326 -0.65 -3.50 18.68
N GLN A 327 -0.20 -2.26 18.47
CA GLN A 327 -0.92 -1.24 17.69
C GLN A 327 -1.04 -1.61 16.20
N HIS A 328 0.00 -2.21 15.62
CA HIS A 328 0.04 -2.56 14.18
C HIS A 328 -0.58 -3.93 13.86
N GLY A 329 -0.71 -4.80 14.87
CA GLY A 329 -1.30 -6.14 14.70
C GLY A 329 -2.76 -6.27 15.14
N GLY A 330 -3.40 -5.16 15.53
CA GLY A 330 -4.65 -5.21 16.28
C GLY A 330 -4.44 -5.84 17.66
N ALA A 331 -5.36 -5.64 18.60
CA ALA A 331 -5.31 -6.18 19.98
C ALA A 331 -5.24 -7.73 20.07
N THR A 332 -5.10 -8.40 18.94
CA THR A 332 -5.17 -9.84 18.74
C THR A 332 -3.81 -10.53 18.68
N ASN A 333 -2.70 -9.79 18.42
CA ASN A 333 -1.34 -10.34 18.34
C ASN A 333 -0.56 -10.15 19.64
N LEU A 334 -1.17 -10.51 20.78
CA LEU A 334 -0.45 -10.61 22.07
C LEU A 334 0.56 -11.75 22.11
N VAL A 335 0.43 -12.68 21.18
CA VAL A 335 1.36 -13.80 21.04
C VAL A 335 2.25 -13.49 19.85
N SER A 336 3.48 -13.08 20.15
CA SER A 336 4.53 -12.97 19.14
C SER A 336 5.14 -14.35 18.86
N PHE A 337 5.86 -14.50 17.75
CA PHE A 337 6.65 -15.72 17.52
C PHE A 337 7.68 -15.99 18.63
N ALA A 338 8.15 -14.96 19.33
CA ALA A 338 9.02 -15.11 20.50
C ALA A 338 8.33 -15.84 21.66
N ASP A 339 6.99 -15.82 21.74
CA ASP A 339 6.22 -16.51 22.78
C ASP A 339 5.94 -17.98 22.45
N VAL A 340 6.22 -18.41 21.22
CA VAL A 340 5.94 -19.77 20.77
C VAL A 340 6.97 -20.77 21.30
N GLY A 341 6.50 -21.87 21.86
CA GLY A 341 7.33 -23.00 22.27
C GLY A 341 7.57 -23.95 21.11
N TRP A 342 8.51 -23.61 20.24
CA TRP A 342 8.74 -24.27 18.96
C TRP A 342 8.96 -25.78 19.06
N SER A 343 9.66 -26.26 20.07
CA SER A 343 9.89 -27.70 20.28
C SER A 343 8.61 -28.51 20.55
N ARG A 344 7.50 -27.83 20.84
CA ARG A 344 6.18 -28.46 21.16
C ARG A 344 5.08 -27.98 20.23
N THR A 345 5.38 -27.13 19.28
CA THR A 345 4.45 -26.60 18.28
C THR A 345 4.52 -27.46 17.02
N ARG A 346 3.36 -27.86 16.51
CA ARG A 346 3.23 -28.70 15.30
C ARG A 346 2.81 -27.88 14.08
N ALA A 347 2.08 -26.79 14.30
CA ALA A 347 1.63 -25.89 13.24
C ALA A 347 1.52 -24.46 13.75
N TYR A 348 1.75 -23.50 12.86
CA TYR A 348 1.57 -22.05 13.09
C TYR A 348 1.21 -21.38 11.75
N GLY A 349 0.59 -20.19 11.80
CA GLY A 349 0.23 -19.37 10.65
C GLY A 349 0.64 -17.92 10.84
#